data_d5eb4f35cf84dc80bdc7cf48f5690adc
#
_entry.id   d5eb4f35cf84dc80bdc7cf48f5690adc
#
_cell.length_a   1.000
_cell.length_b   1.000
_cell.length_c   1.000
_cell.angle_alpha   90.00
_cell.angle_beta   90.00
_cell.angle_gamma   90.00
#
_symmetry.space_group_name_H-M   'P 1'
#
loop_
_entity.id
_entity.type
_entity.pdbx_description
1 polymer ?
#
loop_
_entity_poly.entity_id
_entity_poly.type
_entity_poly.pdbx_seq_one_letter_code
_entity_poly.pdbx_strand_id
1 'polypeptide(L)'
;GGLYPGPNDVIITGRSFEEAPETLRMLESKGITNKVYFNPLPFDEKTRHSSGVHKARVINELGNIALHFEDDPIQMEAIIDNTEGVQVVHIDHDLVEKENVRHEF
;
A
#
# COMPACT_ATOMS: atom_id res chain seq x y z
N GLY A 1 18.79 -2.38 6.13
CA GLY A 1 17.48 -2.06 6.43
C GLY A 1 16.54 -1.92 5.25
N GLY A 2 15.30 -2.00 5.54
CA GLY A 2 14.26 -1.82 4.56
C GLY A 2 13.88 -0.36 4.35
N LEU A 3 12.89 -0.16 3.50
CA LEU A 3 12.32 1.15 3.27
C LEU A 3 11.26 1.41 4.34
N TYR A 4 11.40 2.52 5.06
CA TYR A 4 10.48 2.90 6.12
C TYR A 4 9.82 4.24 5.83
N PRO A 5 8.55 4.43 6.24
CA PRO A 5 7.88 5.70 6.04
C PRO A 5 8.45 6.78 6.97
N GLY A 6 8.41 8.02 6.48
CA GLY A 6 8.72 9.19 7.30
C GLY A 6 7.54 9.59 8.19
N PRO A 7 7.72 10.58 9.07
CA PRO A 7 6.70 10.94 10.07
C PRO A 7 5.39 11.46 9.48
N ASN A 8 5.43 12.01 8.28
CA ASN A 8 4.24 12.57 7.62
C ASN A 8 3.70 11.70 6.50
N ASP A 9 4.29 10.52 6.30
CA ASP A 9 3.86 9.61 5.27
C ASP A 9 2.66 8.78 5.74
N VAL A 10 1.88 8.31 4.80
CA VAL A 10 0.79 7.36 5.08
C VAL A 10 1.09 6.04 4.40
N ILE A 11 0.46 5.00 4.88
CA ILE A 11 0.55 3.66 4.30
C ILE A 11 -0.77 3.36 3.62
N ILE A 12 -0.70 2.99 2.35
CA ILE A 12 -1.88 2.57 1.60
C ILE A 12 -1.64 1.12 1.21
N THR A 13 -2.42 0.22 1.79
CA THR A 13 -2.23 -1.21 1.57
C THR A 13 -3.34 -1.78 0.73
N GLY A 14 -3.02 -2.80 -0.07
CA GLY A 14 -4.01 -3.62 -0.76
C GLY A 14 -4.65 -4.66 0.15
N ARG A 15 -4.15 -4.83 1.36
CA ARG A 15 -4.73 -5.77 2.31
C ARG A 15 -6.12 -5.35 2.70
N SER A 16 -7.02 -6.34 2.81
CA SER A 16 -8.40 -6.11 3.22
C SER A 16 -8.49 -5.54 4.63
N PHE A 17 -9.52 -4.74 4.86
CA PHE A 17 -9.86 -4.27 6.21
C PHE A 17 -10.00 -5.43 7.20
N GLU A 18 -10.36 -6.61 6.71
CA GLU A 18 -10.47 -7.81 7.56
C GLU A 18 -9.12 -8.24 8.12
N GLU A 19 -8.03 -7.87 7.45
CA GLU A 19 -6.68 -8.20 7.88
C GLU A 19 -6.08 -7.12 8.79
N ALA A 20 -6.84 -6.09 9.13
CA ALA A 20 -6.31 -4.95 9.88
C ALA A 20 -5.65 -5.32 11.21
N PRO A 21 -6.25 -6.18 12.07
CA PRO A 21 -5.62 -6.47 13.36
C PRO A 21 -4.22 -7.07 13.22
N GLU A 22 -4.03 -8.05 12.35
CA GLU A 22 -2.72 -8.68 12.17
C GLU A 22 -1.73 -7.73 11.48
N THR A 23 -2.22 -6.94 10.52
CA THR A 23 -1.37 -5.99 9.80
C THR A 23 -0.87 -4.89 10.74
N LEU A 24 -1.75 -4.35 11.56
CA LEU A 24 -1.38 -3.32 12.53
C LEU A 24 -0.40 -3.84 13.57
N ARG A 25 -0.58 -5.07 14.03
CA ARG A 25 0.37 -5.68 14.96
C ARG A 25 1.75 -5.85 14.32
N MET A 26 1.78 -6.28 13.07
CA MET A 26 3.04 -6.44 12.34
C MET A 26 3.75 -5.11 12.19
N LEU A 27 3.03 -4.06 11.78
CA LEU A 27 3.61 -2.73 11.63
C LEU A 27 4.10 -2.18 12.96
N GLU A 28 3.31 -2.33 14.01
CA GLU A 28 3.70 -1.89 15.35
C GLU A 28 4.97 -2.57 15.84
N SER A 29 5.11 -3.88 15.55
CA SER A 29 6.33 -4.61 15.92
C SER A 29 7.58 -4.07 15.23
N LYS A 30 7.41 -3.34 14.13
CA LYS A 30 8.51 -2.69 13.39
C LYS A 30 8.65 -1.21 13.74
N GLY A 31 7.88 -0.73 14.72
CA GLY A 31 7.91 0.67 15.11
C GLY A 31 7.19 1.60 14.16
N ILE A 32 6.35 1.06 13.27
CA ILE A 32 5.61 1.86 12.30
C ILE A 32 4.23 2.16 12.85
N THR A 33 3.96 3.44 13.09
CA THR A 33 2.70 3.91 13.67
C THR A 33 1.96 4.87 12.74
N ASN A 34 2.39 4.98 11.50
CA ASN A 34 1.76 5.82 10.49
C ASN A 34 0.34 5.37 10.20
N LYS A 35 -0.51 6.30 9.77
CA LYS A 35 -1.88 5.98 9.41
C LYS A 35 -1.90 4.99 8.24
N VAL A 36 -2.77 3.98 8.32
CA VAL A 36 -2.91 2.94 7.31
C VAL A 36 -4.31 3.01 6.71
N TYR A 37 -4.36 2.99 5.39
CA TYR A 37 -5.60 2.92 4.63
C TYR A 37 -5.76 1.51 4.07
N PHE A 38 -6.74 0.79 4.57
CA PHE A 38 -7.01 -0.58 4.17
C PHE A 38 -7.96 -0.66 2.98
N ASN A 39 -7.84 -1.75 2.22
CA ASN A 39 -8.75 -2.04 1.12
C ASN A 39 -10.14 -2.33 1.70
N PRO A 40 -11.20 -1.65 1.24
CA PRO A 40 -12.55 -1.86 1.75
C PRO A 40 -13.19 -3.17 1.29
N LEU A 41 -12.56 -3.89 0.36
CA LEU A 41 -13.08 -5.18 -0.09
C LEU A 41 -12.71 -6.30 0.89
N PRO A 42 -13.61 -7.29 1.08
CA PRO A 42 -13.25 -8.51 1.79
C PRO A 42 -12.11 -9.25 1.09
N PHE A 43 -11.36 -10.03 1.86
CA PHE A 43 -10.21 -10.75 1.34
C PHE A 43 -10.54 -11.57 0.10
N ASP A 44 -11.69 -12.25 0.11
CA ASP A 44 -12.10 -13.14 -0.99
C ASP A 44 -12.49 -12.39 -2.27
N GLU A 45 -12.74 -11.10 -2.18
CA GLU A 45 -13.22 -10.31 -3.32
C GLU A 45 -12.15 -9.40 -3.91
N LYS A 46 -11.02 -9.26 -3.25
CA LYS A 46 -9.97 -8.38 -3.76
C LYS A 46 -9.07 -9.09 -4.77
N THR A 47 -8.55 -8.32 -5.70
CA THR A 47 -7.55 -8.77 -6.67
C THR A 47 -6.38 -7.79 -6.66
N ARG A 48 -5.28 -8.14 -7.32
CA ARG A 48 -4.16 -7.22 -7.46
C ARG A 48 -4.58 -5.93 -8.17
N HIS A 49 -5.41 -6.06 -9.20
CA HIS A 49 -5.92 -4.88 -9.90
C HIS A 49 -6.80 -4.03 -8.99
N SER A 50 -7.74 -4.62 -8.27
CA SER A 50 -8.61 -3.88 -7.37
C SER A 50 -7.84 -3.21 -6.23
N SER A 51 -6.76 -3.85 -5.76
CA SER A 51 -5.86 -3.26 -4.77
C SER A 51 -5.18 -2.00 -5.32
N GLY A 52 -4.74 -2.06 -6.57
CA GLY A 52 -4.16 -0.88 -7.24
C GLY A 52 -5.16 0.24 -7.41
N VAL A 53 -6.38 -0.08 -7.82
CA VAL A 53 -7.47 0.89 -7.96
C VAL A 53 -7.80 1.54 -6.61
N HIS A 54 -7.85 0.74 -5.55
CA HIS A 54 -8.05 1.26 -4.20
C HIS A 54 -6.97 2.26 -3.81
N LYS A 55 -5.71 1.91 -4.06
CA LYS A 55 -4.58 2.80 -3.76
C LYS A 55 -4.68 4.11 -4.53
N ALA A 56 -5.03 4.04 -5.82
CA ALA A 56 -5.22 5.23 -6.63
C ALA A 56 -6.34 6.12 -6.09
N ARG A 57 -7.45 5.51 -5.67
CA ARG A 57 -8.56 6.26 -5.09
C ARG A 57 -8.14 7.01 -3.84
N VAL A 58 -7.42 6.35 -2.93
CA VAL A 58 -6.96 6.99 -1.70
C VAL A 58 -5.98 8.13 -2.02
N ILE A 59 -5.06 7.90 -2.96
CA ILE A 59 -4.12 8.94 -3.40
C ILE A 59 -4.87 10.17 -3.89
N ASN A 60 -5.89 9.97 -4.71
CA ASN A 60 -6.70 11.06 -5.26
C ASN A 60 -7.51 11.78 -4.17
N GLU A 61 -8.08 11.03 -3.24
CA GLU A 61 -8.85 11.60 -2.14
C GLU A 61 -7.99 12.43 -1.18
N LEU A 62 -6.78 11.98 -0.90
CA LEU A 62 -5.86 12.73 -0.06
C LEU A 62 -5.39 14.01 -0.73
N GLY A 63 -5.18 13.99 -2.03
CA GLY A 63 -4.91 15.18 -2.83
C GLY A 63 -3.53 15.80 -2.66
N ASN A 64 -2.73 15.33 -1.72
CA ASN A 64 -1.40 15.90 -1.42
C ASN A 64 -0.28 14.88 -1.55
N ILE A 65 -0.51 13.81 -2.27
CA ILE A 65 0.48 12.76 -2.50
C ILE A 65 1.27 13.07 -3.77
N ALA A 66 2.56 13.29 -3.63
CA ALA A 66 3.44 13.55 -4.77
C ALA A 66 4.19 12.30 -5.23
N LEU A 67 4.34 11.32 -4.35
CA LEU A 67 5.20 10.17 -4.57
C LEU A 67 4.58 8.93 -3.93
N HIS A 68 4.57 7.82 -4.66
CA HIS A 68 4.10 6.53 -4.15
C HIS A 68 5.10 5.44 -4.52
N PHE A 69 5.47 4.62 -3.54
CA PHE A 69 6.35 3.46 -3.75
C PHE A 69 5.50 2.20 -3.86
N GLU A 70 5.72 1.43 -4.91
CA GLU A 70 4.93 0.24 -5.19
C GLU A 70 5.83 -0.92 -5.63
N ASP A 71 5.60 -2.10 -5.07
CA ASP A 71 6.39 -3.29 -5.42
C ASP A 71 5.69 -4.23 -6.41
N ASP A 72 4.40 -4.05 -6.64
CA ASP A 72 3.62 -4.91 -7.54
C ASP A 72 3.38 -4.21 -8.87
N PRO A 73 3.89 -4.76 -9.99
CA PRO A 73 3.71 -4.14 -11.30
C PRO A 73 2.25 -3.96 -11.73
N ILE A 74 1.38 -4.88 -11.36
CA ILE A 74 -0.05 -4.78 -11.70
C ILE A 74 -0.71 -3.64 -10.94
N GLN A 75 -0.38 -3.49 -9.66
CA GLN A 75 -0.90 -2.38 -8.87
C GLN A 75 -0.30 -1.06 -9.33
N MET A 76 0.99 -1.05 -9.69
CA MET A 76 1.64 0.13 -10.22
C MET A 76 0.93 0.63 -11.49
N GLU A 77 0.62 -0.26 -12.42
CA GLU A 77 -0.10 0.10 -13.63
C GLU A 77 -1.45 0.73 -13.33
N ALA A 78 -2.22 0.10 -12.42
CA ALA A 78 -3.53 0.63 -12.04
C ALA A 78 -3.42 2.00 -11.38
N ILE A 79 -2.38 2.24 -10.59
CA ILE A 79 -2.17 3.55 -9.95
C ILE A 79 -1.82 4.60 -11.00
N ILE A 80 -0.92 4.29 -11.91
CA ILE A 80 -0.52 5.21 -12.98
C ILE A 80 -1.74 5.60 -13.84
N ASP A 81 -2.56 4.61 -14.19
CA ASP A 81 -3.72 4.83 -15.06
C ASP A 81 -4.82 5.66 -14.40
N ASN A 82 -4.86 5.71 -13.07
CA ASN A 82 -5.96 6.31 -12.32
C ASN A 82 -5.55 7.52 -11.47
N THR A 83 -4.34 8.02 -11.61
CA THR A 83 -3.86 9.22 -10.89
C THR A 83 -3.21 10.18 -11.87
N GLU A 84 -3.10 11.45 -11.45
CA GLU A 84 -2.38 12.48 -12.19
C GLU A 84 -1.41 13.20 -11.25
N GLY A 85 -0.24 13.54 -11.77
CA GLY A 85 0.73 14.32 -11.01
C GLY A 85 1.41 13.57 -9.87
N VAL A 86 1.27 12.25 -9.83
CA VAL A 86 1.90 11.42 -8.81
C VAL A 86 3.00 10.62 -9.47
N GLN A 87 4.20 10.69 -8.90
CA GLN A 87 5.30 9.85 -9.35
C GLN A 87 5.17 8.49 -8.67
N VAL A 88 5.05 7.43 -9.47
CA VAL A 88 4.99 6.07 -8.96
C VAL A 88 6.34 5.42 -9.18
N VAL A 89 6.96 5.01 -8.08
CA VAL A 89 8.30 4.41 -8.10
C VAL A 89 8.17 2.92 -7.84
N HIS A 90 8.67 2.12 -8.78
CA HIS A 90 8.72 0.68 -8.59
C HIS A 90 9.90 0.34 -7.66
N ILE A 91 9.61 -0.43 -6.63
CA ILE A 91 10.64 -0.93 -5.72
C ILE A 91 10.67 -2.45 -5.77
N ASP A 92 11.86 -3.02 -5.55
CA ASP A 92 12.01 -4.45 -5.53
C ASP A 92 11.38 -5.03 -4.26
N HIS A 93 10.76 -6.21 -4.38
CA HIS A 93 10.27 -6.97 -3.24
C HIS A 93 11.29 -7.09 -2.12
N ASP A 94 12.55 -7.26 -2.48
CA ASP A 94 13.63 -7.49 -1.51
C ASP A 94 13.91 -6.26 -0.66
N LEU A 95 13.44 -5.09 -1.07
CA LEU A 95 13.61 -3.86 -0.31
C LEU A 95 12.47 -3.64 0.70
N VAL A 96 11.38 -4.38 0.55
CA VAL A 96 10.25 -4.31 1.45
C VAL A 96 10.18 -5.61 2.24
N GLU A 97 10.32 -5.51 3.54
CA GLU A 97 10.28 -6.69 4.40
C GLU A 97 8.86 -7.22 4.49
N LYS A 98 8.67 -8.43 4.00
CA LYS A 98 7.38 -9.11 4.02
C LYS A 98 7.53 -10.42 4.77
N GLU A 99 6.93 -10.49 5.93
CA GLU A 99 7.10 -11.63 6.81
C GLU A 99 6.05 -12.72 6.64
N ASN A 100 5.03 -12.49 5.86
CA ASN A 100 4.01 -13.49 5.69
C ASN A 100 3.83 -13.85 4.24
N VAL A 101 3.09 -14.92 4.01
CA VAL A 101 2.94 -15.52 2.68
C VAL A 101 2.05 -14.72 1.73
N ARG A 102 1.46 -13.65 2.18
CA ARG A 102 0.49 -12.93 1.35
C ARG A 102 1.11 -12.06 0.27
N HIS A 103 2.37 -11.75 0.36
CA HIS A 103 3.13 -11.03 -0.67
C HIS A 103 2.52 -9.70 -1.13
N GLU A 104 1.58 -9.17 -0.38
CA GLU A 104 0.87 -7.95 -0.74
C GLU A 104 0.90 -6.98 0.41
N PHE A 105 1.17 -5.73 0.09
CA PHE A 105 1.11 -4.68 1.10
C PHE A 105 0.52 -3.39 0.58
#